data_4a809aff4f68b951ee0d615e9dda9d48
#
_entry.id   4a809aff4f68b951ee0d615e9dda9d48
#
_cell.length_a   1.000
_cell.length_b   1.000
_cell.length_c   1.000
_cell.angle_alpha   90.00
_cell.angle_beta   90.00
_cell.angle_gamma   90.00
#
_symmetry.space_group_name_H-M   'P 1'
#
loop_
_entity.id
_entity.type
_entity.pdbx_description
1 polymer ?
#
loop_
_entity_poly.entity_id
_entity_poly.type
_entity_poly.pdbx_seq_one_letter_code
_entity_poly.pdbx_strand_id
1 'polypeptide(L)'
;MLHKTPFPHGYQQWMFAVSEFILRPVLWSFSEIVSIFLPTTAEQSSIMRHYSLNLPLLPLYLIVLVCLLVPALIAFFVRCILHLFRHSYILSVRLANEHHYKAPHKKQCSISTMNICLMPEFLSRFNNLSRTSQRATAVGQRIIADQIQSQNRSQAPSIVGNIETNFPEMDFICIQEAWHRDYSKTLVDELHTVYPWIIYDVGNSSLFNNYFIFNSGLMFVSKYEILHASFKTYSHSCKQCLFSGKGLLMVKV
;
A
#
# COMPACT_ATOMS: atom_id res chain seq x y z
N MET A 1 19.62 10.31 1.77
CA MET A 1 18.75 11.51 1.92
C MET A 1 17.33 11.02 2.07
N LEU A 2 16.52 11.59 2.98
CA LEU A 2 15.13 11.19 3.20
C LEU A 2 14.20 12.01 2.30
N HIS A 3 13.26 11.34 1.60
CA HIS A 3 12.39 11.97 0.61
C HIS A 3 10.94 11.99 1.10
N LYS A 4 10.37 13.18 1.28
CA LYS A 4 8.98 13.37 1.71
C LYS A 4 7.98 13.42 0.55
N THR A 5 8.47 13.51 -0.67
CA THR A 5 7.69 13.61 -1.90
C THR A 5 8.16 12.59 -2.93
N PRO A 6 7.28 12.10 -3.80
CA PRO A 6 7.66 11.09 -4.80
C PRO A 6 8.59 11.64 -5.88
N PHE A 7 8.57 12.94 -6.14
CA PHE A 7 9.37 13.57 -7.19
C PHE A 7 10.13 14.79 -6.66
N PRO A 8 11.31 15.11 -7.24
CA PRO A 8 12.11 16.27 -6.82
C PRO A 8 11.46 17.62 -7.14
N HIS A 9 10.65 17.70 -8.21
CA HIS A 9 10.08 18.96 -8.68
C HIS A 9 8.54 18.99 -8.61
N GLY A 10 7.97 20.14 -8.25
CA GLY A 10 6.52 20.31 -8.11
C GLY A 10 5.74 20.08 -9.42
N TYR A 11 6.30 20.45 -10.57
CA TYR A 11 5.65 20.19 -11.87
C TYR A 11 5.53 18.69 -12.18
N GLN A 12 6.50 17.89 -11.78
CA GLN A 12 6.44 16.43 -11.94
C GLN A 12 5.35 15.82 -11.06
N GLN A 13 5.18 16.32 -9.83
CA GLN A 13 4.11 15.90 -8.93
C GLN A 13 2.74 16.26 -9.51
N TRP A 14 2.61 17.47 -10.08
CA TRP A 14 1.37 17.90 -10.73
C TRP A 14 1.05 17.02 -11.96
N MET A 15 2.01 16.82 -12.86
CA MET A 15 1.84 15.96 -14.04
C MET A 15 1.46 14.53 -13.64
N PHE A 16 2.08 14.00 -12.59
CA PHE A 16 1.75 12.69 -12.05
C PHE A 16 0.30 12.65 -11.51
N ALA A 17 -0.11 13.66 -10.74
CA ALA A 17 -1.47 13.76 -10.22
C ALA A 17 -2.52 13.84 -11.33
N VAL A 18 -2.26 14.61 -12.40
CA VAL A 18 -3.13 14.68 -13.58
C VAL A 18 -3.20 13.31 -14.28
N SER A 19 -2.07 12.63 -14.46
CA SER A 19 -2.04 11.29 -15.06
C SER A 19 -2.86 10.29 -14.24
N GLU A 20 -2.72 10.30 -12.92
CA GLU A 20 -3.50 9.45 -12.01
C GLU A 20 -5.00 9.77 -12.09
N PHE A 21 -5.36 11.06 -12.15
CA PHE A 21 -6.76 11.48 -12.29
C PHE A 21 -7.42 10.94 -13.56
N ILE A 22 -6.69 10.94 -14.69
CA ILE A 22 -7.17 10.40 -15.97
C ILE A 22 -7.24 8.86 -15.94
N LEU A 23 -6.27 8.20 -15.30
CA LEU A 23 -6.20 6.74 -15.24
C LEU A 23 -7.22 6.12 -14.28
N ARG A 24 -7.58 6.81 -13.20
CA ARG A 24 -8.50 6.28 -12.17
C ARG A 24 -9.82 5.75 -12.70
N PRO A 25 -10.61 6.50 -13.50
CA PRO A 25 -11.90 6.00 -13.99
C PRO A 25 -11.74 4.79 -14.91
N VAL A 26 -10.66 4.70 -15.68
CA VAL A 26 -10.36 3.56 -16.56
C VAL A 26 -10.02 2.32 -15.73
N LEU A 27 -9.13 2.45 -14.76
CA LEU A 27 -8.74 1.36 -13.87
C LEU A 27 -9.92 0.91 -12.99
N TRP A 28 -10.74 1.85 -12.54
CA TRP A 28 -11.96 1.54 -11.80
C TRP A 28 -12.94 0.75 -12.67
N SER A 29 -13.29 1.23 -13.87
CA SER A 29 -14.21 0.55 -14.78
C SER A 29 -13.70 -0.85 -15.14
N PHE A 30 -12.39 -1.00 -15.38
CA PHE A 30 -11.77 -2.29 -15.61
C PHE A 30 -11.91 -3.22 -14.39
N SER A 31 -11.70 -2.70 -13.18
CA SER A 31 -11.86 -3.47 -11.93
C SER A 31 -13.31 -3.92 -11.74
N GLU A 32 -14.30 -3.07 -12.05
CA GLU A 32 -15.71 -3.42 -11.96
C GLU A 32 -16.11 -4.50 -12.98
N ILE A 33 -15.60 -4.40 -14.22
CA ILE A 33 -15.83 -5.45 -15.23
C ILE A 33 -15.26 -6.78 -14.75
N VAL A 34 -14.00 -6.79 -14.26
CA VAL A 34 -13.40 -8.01 -13.71
C VAL A 34 -14.22 -8.54 -12.53
N SER A 35 -14.77 -7.65 -11.71
CA SER A 35 -15.59 -8.03 -10.56
C SER A 35 -16.86 -8.81 -10.96
N ILE A 36 -17.46 -8.46 -12.09
CA ILE A 36 -18.66 -9.16 -12.61
C ILE A 36 -18.32 -10.60 -12.96
N PHE A 37 -17.18 -10.82 -13.63
CA PHE A 37 -16.80 -12.15 -14.13
C PHE A 37 -15.98 -12.97 -13.14
N LEU A 38 -15.42 -12.35 -12.11
CA LEU A 38 -14.62 -13.01 -11.08
C LEU A 38 -15.16 -12.71 -9.68
N PRO A 39 -16.35 -13.26 -9.33
CA PRO A 39 -16.91 -13.06 -8.00
C PRO A 39 -16.08 -13.80 -6.95
N THR A 40 -15.89 -13.17 -5.79
CA THR A 40 -15.27 -13.81 -4.62
C THR A 40 -16.19 -14.89 -4.02
N THR A 41 -15.65 -15.79 -3.20
CA THR A 41 -16.43 -16.84 -2.52
C THR A 41 -17.60 -16.25 -1.71
N ALA A 42 -17.38 -15.10 -1.07
CA ALA A 42 -18.43 -14.39 -0.34
C ALA A 42 -19.56 -13.88 -1.26
N GLU A 43 -19.22 -13.41 -2.46
CA GLU A 43 -20.18 -12.96 -3.47
C GLU A 43 -20.89 -14.15 -4.15
N GLN A 44 -20.21 -15.29 -4.28
CA GLN A 44 -20.80 -16.52 -4.81
C GLN A 44 -21.94 -17.06 -3.94
N SER A 45 -21.91 -16.83 -2.63
CA SER A 45 -23.01 -17.23 -1.74
C SER A 45 -24.33 -16.53 -2.06
N SER A 46 -24.30 -15.41 -2.80
CA SER A 46 -25.45 -14.64 -3.26
C SER A 46 -25.32 -14.24 -4.73
N ILE A 47 -24.96 -15.21 -5.57
CA ILE A 47 -24.56 -14.98 -6.98
C ILE A 47 -25.66 -14.30 -7.81
N MET A 48 -26.92 -14.65 -7.61
CA MET A 48 -28.03 -14.00 -8.32
C MET A 48 -28.12 -12.53 -8.00
N ARG A 49 -27.94 -12.14 -6.74
CA ARG A 49 -27.90 -10.74 -6.33
C ARG A 49 -26.69 -10.03 -6.92
N HIS A 50 -25.53 -10.70 -6.93
CA HIS A 50 -24.30 -10.14 -7.51
C HIS A 50 -24.52 -9.78 -8.98
N TYR A 51 -25.04 -10.68 -9.80
CA TYR A 51 -25.28 -10.43 -11.21
C TYR A 51 -26.43 -9.44 -11.46
N SER A 52 -27.53 -9.52 -10.71
CA SER A 52 -28.65 -8.58 -10.90
C SER A 52 -28.27 -7.12 -10.65
N LEU A 53 -27.31 -6.86 -9.77
CA LEU A 53 -26.84 -5.50 -9.46
C LEU A 53 -25.75 -5.03 -10.41
N ASN A 54 -24.81 -5.90 -10.79
CA ASN A 54 -23.58 -5.48 -11.48
C ASN A 54 -23.67 -5.63 -13.01
N LEU A 55 -24.37 -6.64 -13.53
CA LEU A 55 -24.44 -6.87 -14.97
C LEU A 55 -25.13 -5.73 -15.76
N PRO A 56 -26.18 -5.06 -15.25
CA PRO A 56 -26.76 -3.91 -15.93
C PRO A 56 -25.82 -2.71 -16.07
N LEU A 57 -24.79 -2.63 -15.22
CA LEU A 57 -23.79 -1.54 -15.25
C LEU A 57 -22.64 -1.80 -16.25
N LEU A 58 -22.54 -3.03 -16.76
CA LEU A 58 -21.49 -3.42 -17.71
C LEU A 58 -21.40 -2.49 -18.94
N PRO A 59 -22.50 -2.09 -19.61
CA PRO A 59 -22.43 -1.16 -20.73
C PRO A 59 -21.81 0.19 -20.35
N LEU A 60 -22.13 0.71 -19.16
CA LEU A 60 -21.57 1.96 -18.67
C LEU A 60 -20.05 1.85 -18.51
N TYR A 61 -19.56 0.79 -17.89
CA TYR A 61 -18.11 0.58 -17.73
C TYR A 61 -17.39 0.46 -19.08
N LEU A 62 -18.01 -0.23 -20.06
CA LEU A 62 -17.45 -0.34 -21.41
C LEU A 62 -17.38 1.02 -22.12
N ILE A 63 -18.42 1.86 -22.00
CA ILE A 63 -18.43 3.22 -22.55
C ILE A 63 -17.29 4.04 -21.94
N VAL A 64 -17.11 4.01 -20.61
CA VAL A 64 -16.00 4.72 -19.95
C VAL A 64 -14.65 4.25 -20.48
N LEU A 65 -14.44 2.93 -20.62
CA LEU A 65 -13.19 2.38 -21.16
C LEU A 65 -12.94 2.86 -22.60
N VAL A 66 -13.93 2.80 -23.47
CA VAL A 66 -13.78 3.20 -24.86
C VAL A 66 -13.53 4.71 -25.00
N CYS A 67 -14.33 5.55 -24.30
CA CYS A 67 -14.21 6.99 -24.39
C CYS A 67 -12.89 7.53 -23.82
N LEU A 68 -12.38 6.90 -22.77
CA LEU A 68 -11.16 7.34 -22.09
C LEU A 68 -9.89 6.57 -22.52
N LEU A 69 -9.99 5.63 -23.47
CA LEU A 69 -8.85 4.80 -23.88
C LEU A 69 -7.65 5.63 -24.34
N VAL A 70 -7.88 6.57 -25.25
CA VAL A 70 -6.78 7.38 -25.81
C VAL A 70 -6.16 8.29 -24.76
N PRO A 71 -6.91 9.12 -24.00
CA PRO A 71 -6.32 9.93 -22.94
C PRO A 71 -5.65 9.08 -21.85
N ALA A 72 -6.19 7.89 -21.54
CA ALA A 72 -5.57 6.99 -20.57
C ALA A 72 -4.24 6.42 -21.07
N LEU A 73 -4.12 6.07 -22.34
CA LEU A 73 -2.83 5.64 -22.90
C LEU A 73 -1.78 6.75 -22.83
N ILE A 74 -2.15 7.98 -23.18
CA ILE A 74 -1.25 9.13 -23.05
C ILE A 74 -0.83 9.33 -21.59
N ALA A 75 -1.79 9.33 -20.66
CA ALA A 75 -1.53 9.47 -19.24
C ALA A 75 -0.63 8.35 -18.71
N PHE A 76 -0.82 7.11 -19.16
CA PHE A 76 0.02 5.97 -18.80
C PHE A 76 1.47 6.16 -19.26
N PHE A 77 1.69 6.60 -20.50
CA PHE A 77 3.05 6.87 -21.00
C PHE A 77 3.71 8.02 -20.24
N VAL A 78 2.99 9.12 -19.98
CA VAL A 78 3.50 10.23 -19.16
C VAL A 78 3.90 9.72 -17.78
N ARG A 79 3.06 8.90 -17.15
CA ARG A 79 3.36 8.27 -15.86
C ARG A 79 4.63 7.41 -15.91
N CYS A 80 4.78 6.57 -16.94
CA CYS A 80 5.97 5.72 -17.11
C CYS A 80 7.25 6.56 -17.22
N ILE A 81 7.21 7.66 -17.97
CA ILE A 81 8.35 8.58 -18.08
C ILE A 81 8.66 9.24 -16.73
N LEU A 82 7.63 9.73 -16.02
CA LEU A 82 7.80 10.35 -14.72
C LEU A 82 8.42 9.39 -13.68
N HIS A 83 8.06 8.12 -13.74
CA HIS A 83 8.61 7.11 -12.83
C HIS A 83 10.13 6.92 -12.95
N LEU A 84 10.76 7.33 -14.06
CA LEU A 84 12.22 7.31 -14.20
C LEU A 84 12.92 8.36 -13.32
N PHE A 85 12.19 9.40 -12.93
CA PHE A 85 12.70 10.53 -12.14
C PHE A 85 12.23 10.52 -10.69
N ARG A 86 11.47 9.48 -10.28
CA ARG A 86 10.93 9.44 -8.93
C ARG A 86 11.98 9.02 -7.90
N HIS A 87 11.77 9.44 -6.65
CA HIS A 87 12.50 8.91 -5.52
C HIS A 87 12.12 7.46 -5.23
N SER A 88 13.05 6.71 -4.68
CA SER A 88 12.87 5.27 -4.41
C SER A 88 11.82 4.96 -3.34
N TYR A 89 11.41 5.92 -2.55
CA TYR A 89 10.40 5.78 -1.49
C TYR A 89 9.87 7.14 -1.06
N ILE A 90 8.78 7.13 -0.31
CA ILE A 90 8.21 8.30 0.35
C ILE A 90 8.31 8.09 1.85
N LEU A 91 8.87 9.06 2.57
CA LEU A 91 8.83 9.14 4.02
C LEU A 91 7.67 10.04 4.44
N SER A 92 6.69 9.48 5.12
CA SER A 92 5.63 10.22 5.80
C SER A 92 5.99 10.38 7.27
N VAL A 93 5.92 11.61 7.77
CA VAL A 93 6.18 11.95 9.16
C VAL A 93 5.02 12.75 9.71
N ARG A 94 4.42 12.27 10.80
CA ARG A 94 3.38 13.00 11.54
C ARG A 94 3.68 12.90 13.03
N LEU A 95 4.21 13.98 13.59
CA LEU A 95 4.53 14.09 15.02
C LEU A 95 3.29 14.61 15.75
N ALA A 96 2.78 13.87 16.72
CA ALA A 96 1.61 14.27 17.49
C ALA A 96 1.94 15.32 18.56
N ASN A 97 3.17 15.32 19.12
CA ASN A 97 3.71 16.29 20.07
C ASN A 97 5.26 16.24 20.01
N GLU A 98 5.94 17.22 20.59
CA GLU A 98 7.42 17.30 20.67
C GLU A 98 8.09 16.22 21.56
N HIS A 99 7.44 15.10 21.80
CA HIS A 99 8.10 13.99 22.48
C HIS A 99 9.24 13.47 21.59
N HIS A 100 10.44 13.48 22.13
CA HIS A 100 11.63 12.98 21.47
C HIS A 100 11.49 11.49 21.15
N TYR A 101 11.09 11.18 19.94
CA TYR A 101 11.05 9.81 19.40
C TYR A 101 12.45 9.30 19.06
N LYS A 102 13.45 9.59 19.93
CA LYS A 102 14.77 8.99 19.79
C LYS A 102 14.64 7.49 20.08
N ALA A 103 15.38 6.70 19.32
CA ALA A 103 15.46 5.27 19.58
C ALA A 103 15.79 5.06 21.06
N PRO A 104 14.98 4.26 21.77
CA PRO A 104 15.25 4.04 23.18
C PRO A 104 16.59 3.32 23.31
N HIS A 105 17.32 3.62 24.37
CA HIS A 105 18.46 2.79 24.79
C HIS A 105 17.98 1.42 25.31
N LYS A 106 16.90 0.90 24.72
CA LYS A 106 16.33 -0.41 25.05
C LYS A 106 17.27 -1.49 24.51
N LYS A 107 17.55 -2.48 25.33
CA LYS A 107 18.30 -3.68 24.94
C LYS A 107 17.48 -4.60 24.00
N GLN A 108 16.17 -4.42 23.91
CA GLN A 108 15.25 -5.25 23.13
C GLN A 108 14.29 -4.36 22.36
N CYS A 109 14.09 -4.67 21.07
CA CYS A 109 13.09 -4.05 20.21
C CYS A 109 12.15 -5.14 19.67
N SER A 110 10.87 -4.82 19.59
CA SER A 110 9.85 -5.70 18.98
C SER A 110 9.61 -5.36 17.54
N ILE A 111 9.71 -6.37 16.68
CA ILE A 111 9.51 -6.23 15.23
C ILE A 111 8.40 -7.20 14.82
N SER A 112 7.43 -6.68 14.06
CA SER A 112 6.42 -7.50 13.39
C SER A 112 6.63 -7.48 11.88
N THR A 113 6.22 -8.56 11.23
CA THR A 113 6.18 -8.65 9.77
C THR A 113 4.83 -9.19 9.32
N MET A 114 4.25 -8.61 8.28
CA MET A 114 2.94 -9.00 7.77
C MET A 114 2.79 -8.79 6.27
N ASN A 115 2.11 -9.71 5.61
CA ASN A 115 1.63 -9.57 4.24
C ASN A 115 0.15 -9.17 4.26
N ILE A 116 -0.21 -8.06 3.63
CA ILE A 116 -1.55 -7.48 3.72
C ILE A 116 -2.34 -7.51 2.39
N CYS A 117 -1.69 -7.89 1.30
CA CYS A 117 -2.30 -8.03 -0.03
C CYS A 117 -3.13 -6.81 -0.48
N LEU A 118 -2.59 -5.59 -0.33
CA LEU A 118 -3.22 -4.35 -0.83
C LEU A 118 -2.86 -4.13 -2.30
N MET A 119 -3.34 -5.02 -3.15
CA MET A 119 -3.24 -4.94 -4.60
C MET A 119 -4.39 -4.12 -5.20
N PRO A 120 -4.28 -3.64 -6.45
CA PRO A 120 -5.44 -3.16 -7.20
C PRO A 120 -6.60 -4.15 -7.12
N GLU A 121 -7.83 -3.64 -7.05
CA GLU A 121 -9.03 -4.46 -6.78
C GLU A 121 -9.16 -5.65 -7.74
N PHE A 122 -8.93 -5.43 -9.06
CA PHE A 122 -8.99 -6.51 -10.05
C PHE A 122 -7.96 -7.62 -9.81
N LEU A 123 -6.78 -7.32 -9.29
CA LEU A 123 -5.76 -8.33 -8.93
C LEU A 123 -6.09 -9.02 -7.61
N SER A 124 -6.65 -8.29 -6.64
CA SER A 124 -7.06 -8.85 -5.35
C SER A 124 -8.08 -9.99 -5.52
N ARG A 125 -8.94 -9.90 -6.54
CA ARG A 125 -9.96 -10.92 -6.83
C ARG A 125 -9.40 -12.28 -7.22
N PHE A 126 -8.22 -12.33 -7.86
CA PHE A 126 -7.52 -13.60 -8.12
C PHE A 126 -7.06 -14.30 -6.83
N ASN A 127 -6.92 -13.56 -5.74
CA ASN A 127 -6.64 -14.09 -4.41
C ASN A 127 -7.93 -14.23 -3.56
N ASN A 128 -9.10 -14.24 -4.19
CA ASN A 128 -10.39 -14.30 -3.50
C ASN A 128 -10.63 -13.14 -2.51
N LEU A 129 -10.06 -11.97 -2.79
CA LEU A 129 -10.16 -10.78 -1.96
C LEU A 129 -10.87 -9.65 -2.73
N SER A 130 -11.71 -8.89 -2.03
CA SER A 130 -12.41 -7.72 -2.55
C SER A 130 -12.35 -6.57 -1.56
N ARG A 131 -12.90 -5.40 -1.97
CA ARG A 131 -13.01 -4.20 -1.14
C ARG A 131 -11.67 -3.76 -0.55
N THR A 132 -10.62 -3.71 -1.37
CA THR A 132 -9.24 -3.45 -0.95
C THR A 132 -9.10 -2.14 -0.19
N SER A 133 -9.84 -1.08 -0.58
CA SER A 133 -9.84 0.19 0.17
C SER A 133 -10.36 0.03 1.60
N GLN A 134 -11.47 -0.68 1.78
CA GLN A 134 -12.03 -0.94 3.13
C GLN A 134 -11.10 -1.83 3.95
N ARG A 135 -10.43 -2.81 3.31
CA ARG A 135 -9.43 -3.66 3.98
C ARG A 135 -8.24 -2.85 4.44
N ALA A 136 -7.76 -1.86 3.67
CA ALA A 136 -6.66 -1.00 4.08
C ALA A 136 -6.98 -0.27 5.39
N THR A 137 -8.18 0.33 5.48
CA THR A 137 -8.67 0.97 6.71
C THR A 137 -8.79 -0.04 7.86
N ALA A 138 -9.44 -1.18 7.62
CA ALA A 138 -9.66 -2.20 8.66
C ALA A 138 -8.35 -2.78 9.20
N VAL A 139 -7.34 -3.02 8.34
CA VAL A 139 -6.00 -3.47 8.74
C VAL A 139 -5.33 -2.42 9.61
N GLY A 140 -5.34 -1.14 9.21
CA GLY A 140 -4.78 -0.05 10.00
C GLY A 140 -5.43 0.04 11.38
N GLN A 141 -6.75 0.06 11.44
CA GLN A 141 -7.51 0.12 12.70
C GLN A 141 -7.24 -1.09 13.60
N ARG A 142 -7.11 -2.29 13.01
CA ARG A 142 -6.79 -3.49 13.80
C ARG A 142 -5.39 -3.41 14.41
N ILE A 143 -4.38 -3.00 13.64
CA ILE A 143 -3.01 -2.81 14.14
C ILE A 143 -3.00 -1.82 15.30
N ILE A 144 -3.72 -0.69 15.16
CA ILE A 144 -3.80 0.34 16.21
C ILE A 144 -4.50 -0.19 17.45
N ALA A 145 -5.64 -0.87 17.29
CA ALA A 145 -6.38 -1.45 18.40
C ALA A 145 -5.53 -2.44 19.19
N ASP A 146 -4.78 -3.32 18.51
CA ASP A 146 -3.88 -4.27 19.15
C ASP A 146 -2.73 -3.57 19.88
N GLN A 147 -2.20 -2.44 19.35
CA GLN A 147 -1.17 -1.64 20.02
C GLN A 147 -1.69 -0.94 21.29
N ILE A 148 -2.86 -0.30 21.21
CA ILE A 148 -3.48 0.38 22.35
C ILE A 148 -3.81 -0.66 23.44
N GLN A 149 -4.31 -1.82 23.06
CA GLN A 149 -4.62 -2.89 24.00
C GLN A 149 -3.35 -3.42 24.68
N SER A 150 -2.23 -3.55 23.97
CA SER A 150 -0.96 -3.98 24.55
C SER A 150 -0.42 -2.97 25.57
N GLN A 151 -0.53 -1.68 25.29
CA GLN A 151 -0.14 -0.61 26.23
C GLN A 151 -0.96 -0.62 27.52
N ASN A 152 -2.27 -0.86 27.41
CA ASN A 152 -3.17 -0.90 28.56
C ASN A 152 -3.01 -2.19 29.40
N ARG A 153 -2.53 -3.29 28.80
CA ARG A 153 -2.35 -4.59 29.45
C ARG A 153 -1.00 -4.78 30.16
N SER A 154 -0.05 -3.88 30.00
CA SER A 154 1.26 -3.96 30.71
C SER A 154 1.14 -4.00 32.23
N GLN A 155 -0.08 -3.98 32.80
CA GLN A 155 -0.37 -4.08 34.22
C GLN A 155 -0.98 -5.41 34.68
N ALA A 156 -1.41 -6.33 33.83
CA ALA A 156 -1.88 -7.66 34.24
C ALA A 156 -1.86 -8.68 33.10
N PRO A 157 -1.16 -9.82 33.23
CA PRO A 157 -1.25 -10.91 32.26
C PRO A 157 -2.60 -11.60 32.42
N SER A 158 -3.48 -11.49 31.42
CA SER A 158 -4.71 -12.29 31.35
C SER A 158 -4.48 -13.51 30.47
N ILE A 159 -4.44 -14.68 31.11
CA ILE A 159 -4.44 -15.96 30.40
C ILE A 159 -5.90 -16.27 30.03
N VAL A 160 -6.22 -16.17 28.73
CA VAL A 160 -7.51 -16.66 28.19
C VAL A 160 -7.18 -17.86 27.27
N GLY A 161 -7.33 -19.04 27.82
CA GLY A 161 -6.98 -20.29 27.12
C GLY A 161 -5.46 -20.50 26.95
N ASN A 162 -5.05 -21.59 26.30
CA ASN A 162 -3.64 -21.94 26.08
C ASN A 162 -2.94 -21.13 24.97
N ILE A 163 -3.47 -19.97 24.59
CA ILE A 163 -2.86 -19.07 23.61
C ILE A 163 -2.49 -17.79 24.35
N GLU A 164 -1.20 -17.50 24.44
CA GLU A 164 -0.74 -16.17 24.87
C GLU A 164 -1.24 -15.13 23.88
N THR A 165 -2.30 -14.41 24.24
CA THR A 165 -2.86 -13.30 23.45
C THR A 165 -2.11 -11.99 23.67
N ASN A 166 -0.98 -12.03 24.34
CA ASN A 166 -0.15 -10.86 24.65
C ASN A 166 0.84 -10.61 23.51
N PHE A 167 0.37 -9.94 22.46
CA PHE A 167 1.33 -9.35 21.51
C PHE A 167 2.07 -8.22 22.23
N PRO A 168 3.41 -8.23 22.24
CA PRO A 168 4.18 -7.13 22.79
C PRO A 168 3.91 -5.86 22.00
N GLU A 169 4.12 -4.73 22.63
CA GLU A 169 4.09 -3.44 21.94
C GLU A 169 5.11 -3.44 20.81
N MET A 170 4.67 -3.25 19.56
CA MET A 170 5.54 -3.30 18.40
C MET A 170 6.24 -1.96 18.18
N ASP A 171 7.57 -1.99 18.19
CA ASP A 171 8.41 -0.83 17.88
C ASP A 171 8.48 -0.59 16.37
N PHE A 172 8.51 -1.68 15.59
CA PHE A 172 8.61 -1.67 14.12
C PHE A 172 7.65 -2.64 13.48
N ILE A 173 7.13 -2.26 12.30
CA ILE A 173 6.33 -3.17 11.47
C ILE A 173 6.88 -3.16 10.05
N CYS A 174 7.24 -4.35 9.54
CA CYS A 174 7.60 -4.59 8.15
C CYS A 174 6.39 -5.13 7.41
N ILE A 175 5.87 -4.36 6.47
CA ILE A 175 4.66 -4.73 5.71
C ILE A 175 5.07 -5.11 4.29
N GLN A 176 4.49 -6.19 3.78
CA GLN A 176 4.61 -6.66 2.41
C GLN A 176 3.27 -6.59 1.69
N GLU A 177 3.36 -6.55 0.36
CA GLU A 177 2.23 -6.47 -0.56
C GLU A 177 1.35 -5.22 -0.40
N ALA A 178 1.91 -4.11 0.04
CA ALA A 178 1.31 -2.78 -0.02
C ALA A 178 1.51 -2.17 -1.44
N TRP A 179 0.95 -2.82 -2.47
CA TRP A 179 1.24 -2.56 -3.88
C TRP A 179 0.56 -1.31 -4.43
N HIS A 180 -0.66 -1.02 -3.98
CA HIS A 180 -1.43 0.10 -4.51
C HIS A 180 -1.22 1.34 -3.67
N ARG A 181 -0.75 2.42 -4.31
CA ARG A 181 -0.37 3.66 -3.65
C ARG A 181 -1.50 4.29 -2.81
N ASP A 182 -2.71 4.38 -3.36
CA ASP A 182 -3.82 5.03 -2.66
C ASP A 182 -4.24 4.22 -1.43
N TYR A 183 -4.28 2.89 -1.54
CA TYR A 183 -4.59 2.01 -0.39
C TYR A 183 -3.48 2.02 0.65
N SER A 184 -2.21 2.07 0.20
CA SER A 184 -1.07 2.25 1.10
C SER A 184 -1.14 3.60 1.82
N LYS A 185 -1.58 4.67 1.14
CA LYS A 185 -1.77 5.97 1.77
C LYS A 185 -2.89 5.96 2.81
N THR A 186 -4.02 5.32 2.52
CA THR A 186 -5.10 5.10 3.50
C THR A 186 -4.57 4.39 4.75
N LEU A 187 -3.79 3.32 4.57
CA LEU A 187 -3.17 2.62 5.67
C LEU A 187 -2.19 3.51 6.46
N VAL A 188 -1.37 4.31 5.78
CA VAL A 188 -0.45 5.28 6.40
C VAL A 188 -1.20 6.30 7.25
N ASP A 189 -2.32 6.83 6.75
CA ASP A 189 -3.13 7.80 7.48
C ASP A 189 -3.71 7.22 8.78
N GLU A 190 -4.16 5.95 8.76
CA GLU A 190 -4.60 5.22 9.97
C GLU A 190 -3.41 5.00 10.94
N LEU A 191 -2.30 4.45 10.45
CA LEU A 191 -1.14 4.09 11.28
C LEU A 191 -0.47 5.29 11.96
N HIS A 192 -0.61 6.49 11.40
CA HIS A 192 -0.09 7.73 12.00
C HIS A 192 -0.72 8.08 13.35
N THR A 193 -1.77 7.38 13.77
CA THR A 193 -2.33 7.50 15.12
C THR A 193 -1.32 7.05 16.20
N VAL A 194 -0.46 6.08 15.87
CA VAL A 194 0.51 5.47 16.82
C VAL A 194 1.95 5.58 16.32
N TYR A 195 2.15 5.54 15.01
CA TYR A 195 3.48 5.49 14.38
C TYR A 195 3.79 6.78 13.64
N PRO A 196 4.69 7.61 14.15
CA PRO A 196 5.01 8.89 13.52
C PRO A 196 5.84 8.78 12.23
N TRP A 197 6.59 7.69 12.04
CA TRP A 197 7.54 7.54 10.94
C TRP A 197 7.18 6.35 10.06
N ILE A 198 6.82 6.60 8.80
CA ILE A 198 6.40 5.56 7.87
C ILE A 198 7.07 5.76 6.52
N ILE A 199 7.75 4.71 6.03
CA ILE A 199 8.24 4.63 4.65
C ILE A 199 7.26 3.79 3.85
N TYR A 200 6.79 4.31 2.72
CA TYR A 200 5.84 3.62 1.84
C TYR A 200 6.09 3.97 0.37
N ASP A 201 5.34 3.34 -0.52
CA ASP A 201 5.44 3.52 -1.98
C ASP A 201 6.87 3.34 -2.49
N VAL A 202 7.49 2.24 -2.03
CA VAL A 202 8.91 1.91 -2.24
C VAL A 202 9.11 1.26 -3.60
N GLY A 203 10.11 1.69 -4.35
CA GLY A 203 10.50 1.08 -5.62
C GLY A 203 11.20 2.04 -6.56
N ASN A 204 11.90 1.48 -7.54
CA ASN A 204 12.55 2.21 -8.62
C ASN A 204 12.06 1.70 -9.97
N SER A 205 12.02 2.57 -10.97
CA SER A 205 11.79 2.21 -12.36
C SER A 205 13.08 2.22 -13.15
N SER A 206 13.19 1.32 -14.11
CA SER A 206 14.32 1.27 -15.06
C SER A 206 13.76 1.07 -16.47
N LEU A 207 14.44 1.63 -17.48
CA LEU A 207 14.06 1.46 -18.88
C LEU A 207 14.16 0.01 -19.37
N PHE A 208 15.02 -0.81 -18.75
CA PHE A 208 15.37 -2.12 -19.28
C PHE A 208 14.99 -3.30 -18.40
N ASN A 209 14.82 -3.11 -17.07
CA ASN A 209 14.69 -4.24 -16.15
C ASN A 209 13.46 -4.21 -15.25
N ASN A 210 12.99 -3.05 -14.80
CA ASN A 210 11.88 -2.96 -13.86
C ASN A 210 10.94 -1.84 -14.27
N TYR A 211 9.77 -2.20 -14.75
CA TYR A 211 8.73 -1.24 -15.08
C TYR A 211 7.90 -0.97 -13.84
N PHE A 212 7.89 0.27 -13.37
CA PHE A 212 7.13 0.66 -12.20
C PHE A 212 5.63 0.78 -12.52
N ILE A 213 4.99 -0.31 -12.88
CA ILE A 213 3.53 -0.38 -12.93
C ILE A 213 3.01 -0.54 -11.50
N PHE A 214 3.67 -1.41 -10.73
CA PHE A 214 3.46 -1.57 -9.29
C PHE A 214 4.75 -1.22 -8.55
N ASN A 215 4.62 -0.68 -7.32
CA ASN A 215 5.76 -0.47 -6.45
C ASN A 215 6.36 -1.82 -5.96
N SER A 216 7.28 -1.82 -4.99
CA SER A 216 7.84 -3.07 -4.44
C SER A 216 6.88 -3.83 -3.53
N GLY A 217 5.80 -3.20 -3.10
CA GLY A 217 4.92 -3.71 -2.05
C GLY A 217 5.48 -3.58 -0.64
N LEU A 218 6.67 -3.00 -0.46
CA LEU A 218 7.28 -2.84 0.85
C LEU A 218 6.83 -1.55 1.54
N MET A 219 6.58 -1.67 2.86
CA MET A 219 6.34 -0.54 3.74
C MET A 219 7.04 -0.80 5.07
N PHE A 220 7.62 0.25 5.67
CA PHE A 220 8.25 0.17 6.98
C PHE A 220 7.63 1.21 7.89
N VAL A 221 7.23 0.79 9.09
CA VAL A 221 6.53 1.59 10.08
C VAL A 221 7.36 1.62 11.35
N SER A 222 7.56 2.78 11.95
CA SER A 222 8.42 2.97 13.11
C SER A 222 7.82 3.94 14.11
N LYS A 223 7.97 3.62 15.42
CA LYS A 223 7.76 4.56 16.52
C LYS A 223 8.90 5.56 16.66
N TYR A 224 10.07 5.22 16.16
CA TYR A 224 11.29 6.00 16.33
C TYR A 224 11.71 6.69 15.03
N GLU A 225 12.54 7.69 15.18
CA GLU A 225 13.04 8.47 14.07
C GLU A 225 13.83 7.62 13.08
N ILE A 226 13.48 7.76 11.80
CA ILE A 226 14.22 7.13 10.72
C ILE A 226 15.35 8.06 10.30
N LEU A 227 16.58 7.65 10.56
CA LEU A 227 17.79 8.44 10.29
C LEU A 227 18.23 8.30 8.83
N HIS A 228 18.08 7.11 8.25
CA HIS A 228 18.49 6.84 6.88
C HIS A 228 17.64 5.70 6.29
N ALA A 229 17.37 5.81 4.99
CA ALA A 229 16.75 4.72 4.24
C ALA A 229 17.39 4.61 2.86
N SER A 230 17.48 3.40 2.35
CA SER A 230 17.90 3.14 0.98
C SER A 230 17.14 1.94 0.42
N PHE A 231 16.90 1.95 -0.89
CA PHE A 231 16.26 0.85 -1.58
C PHE A 231 17.13 0.38 -2.73
N LYS A 232 17.35 -0.92 -2.81
CA LYS A 232 18.09 -1.57 -3.89
C LYS A 232 17.18 -2.56 -4.61
N THR A 233 16.92 -2.29 -5.88
CA THR A 233 16.13 -3.18 -6.74
C THR A 233 16.92 -4.45 -7.05
N TYR A 234 16.25 -5.60 -7.13
CA TYR A 234 16.85 -6.83 -7.60
C TYR A 234 17.18 -6.72 -9.09
N SER A 235 18.36 -7.18 -9.50
CA SER A 235 18.87 -7.07 -10.87
C SER A 235 18.17 -7.97 -11.87
N HIS A 236 17.57 -9.07 -11.39
CA HIS A 236 16.90 -10.05 -12.25
C HIS A 236 15.47 -10.24 -11.80
N SER A 237 14.54 -9.76 -12.61
CA SER A 237 13.11 -10.00 -12.45
C SER A 237 12.57 -10.71 -13.69
N CYS A 238 11.64 -11.65 -13.48
CA CYS A 238 11.02 -12.40 -14.56
C CYS A 238 9.50 -12.45 -14.37
N LYS A 239 8.77 -12.71 -15.46
CA LYS A 239 7.31 -12.81 -15.50
C LYS A 239 6.65 -11.55 -14.89
N GLN A 240 5.62 -11.72 -14.04
CA GLN A 240 4.91 -10.62 -13.39
C GLN A 240 5.80 -9.73 -12.50
N CYS A 241 6.91 -10.26 -11.99
CA CYS A 241 7.86 -9.48 -11.19
C CYS A 241 8.57 -8.39 -11.99
N LEU A 242 8.56 -8.46 -13.33
CA LEU A 242 9.09 -7.44 -14.22
C LEU A 242 8.33 -6.09 -14.08
N PHE A 243 7.04 -6.16 -13.77
CA PHE A 243 6.16 -5.00 -13.62
C PHE A 243 6.14 -4.40 -12.22
N SER A 244 6.89 -4.99 -11.29
CA SER A 244 6.99 -4.53 -9.90
C SER A 244 8.43 -4.19 -9.53
N GLY A 245 8.62 -3.11 -8.80
CA GLY A 245 9.94 -2.68 -8.32
C GLY A 245 10.45 -3.49 -7.14
N LYS A 246 10.46 -4.84 -7.22
CA LYS A 246 10.93 -5.70 -6.12
C LYS A 246 12.39 -5.44 -5.77
N GLY A 247 12.69 -5.46 -4.48
CA GLY A 247 14.04 -5.17 -3.98
C GLY A 247 14.16 -5.29 -2.48
N LEU A 248 15.25 -4.75 -1.96
CA LEU A 248 15.59 -4.70 -0.55
C LEU A 248 15.46 -3.26 -0.04
N LEU A 249 14.60 -3.03 0.95
CA LEU A 249 14.54 -1.78 1.71
C LEU A 249 15.40 -1.92 2.96
N MET A 250 16.38 -1.05 3.10
CA MET A 250 17.25 -0.95 4.28
C MET A 250 16.91 0.35 5.02
N VAL A 251 16.69 0.24 6.32
CA VAL A 251 16.32 1.38 7.18
C VAL A 251 17.25 1.41 8.38
N LYS A 252 17.72 2.61 8.72
CA LYS A 252 18.46 2.90 9.95
C LYS A 252 17.56 3.80 10.83
N VAL A 253 17.37 3.37 12.05
CA VAL A 253 16.65 4.06 13.11
C VAL A 253 17.63 4.49 14.19
#